data_c62abce954c9016bc2a7bde23bba92db
#
_entry.id   c62abce954c9016bc2a7bde23bba92db
#
_cell.length_a   1.000
_cell.length_b   1.000
_cell.length_c   1.000
_cell.angle_alpha   90.00
_cell.angle_beta   90.00
_cell.angle_gamma   90.00
#
_symmetry.space_group_name_H-M   'P 1'
#
loop_
_entity.id
_entity.type
_entity.pdbx_description
1 polymer ?
#
loop_
_entity_poly.entity_id
_entity_poly.type
_entity_poly.pdbx_seq_one_letter_code
_entity_poly.pdbx_strand_id
1 'polypeptide(L)'
;MKKKLLDTIIIGFALFAIFFGAGNLIFPPYLGVTAGENWGIATLAFLISDPLLSIIAVMVVAALGGSALNVGRRVHPLFASALAAICVLLIGPIFAVPRTGASTHEIFVQSYFPSAPQWITSLVFFGIVLWITYKENSVMDAIGKYLTPILLFILFCIFVAAIVQPDATFATTDGTGLFAQGFKEGYQTMDVLGAPLLAGVVMKDITRRGYLNKKDQFRMMFGVGIVAFALLALVYSTLAYSGASMSTVIDSTAQRAAMLTTIVKNLLGSWGQLAMGLAVCFACLTTAIGLTTTCGQYFEEVSKGKISYKKTILVTVAVEFIISLVGVDSLINLAVPVLTFIFPIMIALILFSAFDQYVPYDWTYLGAVVGAGIVGLVQGINTLSQLLGGNLLGDTATWIGTFPLATYGLEWIVPTFAGALIFTIATAIVKPKQLEFD
;
A
#
# COMPACT_ATOMS: atom_id res chain seq x y z
N MET A 1 29.34 11.20 -12.66
CA MET A 1 28.37 11.78 -11.71
C MET A 1 27.03 12.09 -12.37
N LYS A 2 26.95 12.88 -13.43
CA LYS A 2 25.67 13.28 -14.07
C LYS A 2 24.78 12.09 -14.50
N LYS A 3 25.35 11.04 -15.13
CA LYS A 3 24.59 9.84 -15.53
C LYS A 3 23.98 9.13 -14.32
N LYS A 4 24.74 8.94 -13.24
CA LYS A 4 24.25 8.27 -12.02
C LYS A 4 23.08 9.03 -11.36
N LEU A 5 23.16 10.36 -11.29
CA LEU A 5 22.08 11.19 -10.78
C LEU A 5 20.82 11.09 -11.65
N LEU A 6 20.99 11.15 -12.99
CA LEU A 6 19.86 11.02 -13.92
C LEU A 6 19.19 9.65 -13.81
N ASP A 7 19.98 8.57 -13.76
CA ASP A 7 19.45 7.21 -13.57
C ASP A 7 18.70 7.08 -12.23
N THR A 8 19.24 7.67 -11.13
CA THR A 8 18.58 7.69 -9.82
C THR A 8 17.22 8.38 -9.90
N ILE A 9 17.15 9.52 -10.55
CA ILE A 9 15.90 10.27 -10.72
C ILE A 9 14.90 9.47 -11.55
N ILE A 10 15.31 8.92 -12.70
CA ILE A 10 14.41 8.15 -13.59
C ILE A 10 13.84 6.92 -12.87
N ILE A 11 14.70 6.16 -12.19
CA ILE A 11 14.23 4.96 -11.44
C ILE A 11 13.37 5.39 -10.24
N GLY A 12 13.69 6.51 -9.58
CA GLY A 12 12.90 7.06 -8.49
C GLY A 12 11.49 7.47 -8.93
N PHE A 13 11.36 8.10 -10.09
CA PHE A 13 10.05 8.39 -10.71
C PHE A 13 9.31 7.11 -11.09
N ALA A 14 10.02 6.09 -11.59
CA ALA A 14 9.41 4.80 -11.89
C ALA A 14 8.90 4.12 -10.61
N LEU A 15 9.68 4.12 -9.53
CA LEU A 15 9.27 3.56 -8.23
C LEU A 15 8.08 4.33 -7.65
N PHE A 16 8.09 5.68 -7.71
CA PHE A 16 6.94 6.51 -7.37
C PHE A 16 5.69 6.07 -8.15
N ALA A 17 5.79 5.93 -9.47
CA ALA A 17 4.66 5.57 -10.32
C ALA A 17 4.10 4.18 -10.03
N ILE A 18 4.95 3.24 -9.62
CA ILE A 18 4.54 1.88 -9.24
C ILE A 18 3.73 1.89 -7.95
N PHE A 19 4.17 2.66 -6.94
CA PHE A 19 3.44 2.77 -5.68
C PHE A 19 2.19 3.65 -5.79
N PHE A 20 2.18 4.62 -6.71
CA PHE A 20 1.10 5.58 -6.80
C PHE A 20 -0.14 4.99 -7.49
N GLY A 21 -1.01 4.39 -6.71
CA GLY A 21 -2.26 3.75 -7.16
C GLY A 21 -3.52 4.48 -6.69
N ALA A 22 -4.67 3.85 -6.91
CA ALA A 22 -5.99 4.40 -6.55
C ALA A 22 -6.13 4.72 -5.05
N GLY A 23 -5.60 3.85 -4.17
CA GLY A 23 -5.66 4.05 -2.73
C GLY A 23 -4.95 5.33 -2.31
N ASN A 24 -3.78 5.56 -2.88
CA ASN A 24 -2.91 6.68 -2.58
C ASN A 24 -3.52 8.05 -2.97
N LEU A 25 -4.55 8.04 -3.82
CA LEU A 25 -5.35 9.22 -4.16
C LEU A 25 -6.52 9.47 -3.20
N ILE A 26 -7.06 8.43 -2.58
CA ILE A 26 -8.31 8.47 -1.81
C ILE A 26 -8.04 8.74 -0.32
N PHE A 27 -7.01 8.11 0.27
CA PHE A 27 -6.78 8.19 1.71
C PHE A 27 -6.25 9.55 2.20
N PRO A 28 -5.28 10.21 1.54
CA PRO A 28 -4.79 11.49 2.03
C PRO A 28 -5.86 12.59 2.08
N PRO A 29 -6.71 12.81 1.04
CA PRO A 29 -7.78 13.79 1.13
C PRO A 29 -8.79 13.47 2.23
N TYR A 30 -9.15 12.20 2.40
CA TYR A 30 -10.02 11.75 3.50
C TYR A 30 -9.42 12.10 4.86
N LEU A 31 -8.13 11.81 5.09
CA LEU A 31 -7.45 12.19 6.32
C LEU A 31 -7.44 13.70 6.52
N GLY A 32 -7.26 14.48 5.47
CA GLY A 32 -7.35 15.93 5.54
C GLY A 32 -8.71 16.41 6.00
N VAL A 33 -9.79 15.91 5.38
CA VAL A 33 -11.17 16.27 5.74
C VAL A 33 -11.48 15.90 7.19
N THR A 34 -11.10 14.69 7.64
CA THR A 34 -11.41 14.20 8.99
C THR A 34 -10.55 14.84 10.08
N ALA A 35 -9.31 15.21 9.78
CA ALA A 35 -8.38 15.80 10.74
C ALA A 35 -8.48 17.34 10.82
N GLY A 36 -9.09 18.02 9.84
CA GLY A 36 -9.26 19.46 9.85
C GLY A 36 -7.96 20.22 10.08
N GLU A 37 -7.92 21.11 11.08
CA GLU A 37 -6.72 21.90 11.43
C GLU A 37 -5.52 21.06 11.86
N ASN A 38 -5.77 19.84 12.36
CA ASN A 38 -4.74 18.89 12.80
C ASN A 38 -4.27 17.92 11.70
N TRP A 39 -4.58 18.20 10.42
CA TRP A 39 -4.24 17.36 9.27
C TRP A 39 -2.77 16.94 9.20
N GLY A 40 -1.86 17.79 9.68
CA GLY A 40 -0.42 17.50 9.67
C GLY A 40 -0.06 16.28 10.52
N ILE A 41 -0.74 16.04 11.66
CA ILE A 41 -0.51 14.88 12.54
C ILE A 41 -0.93 13.59 11.83
N ALA A 42 -2.14 13.57 11.25
CA ALA A 42 -2.65 12.42 10.52
C ALA A 42 -1.80 12.11 9.27
N THR A 43 -1.41 13.16 8.53
CA THR A 43 -0.54 13.03 7.35
C THR A 43 0.84 12.50 7.70
N LEU A 44 1.48 13.00 8.76
CA LEU A 44 2.78 12.51 9.20
C LEU A 44 2.72 11.01 9.55
N ALA A 45 1.70 10.59 10.27
CA ALA A 45 1.50 9.18 10.61
C ALA A 45 1.28 8.31 9.35
N PHE A 46 0.50 8.80 8.41
CA PHE A 46 0.31 8.16 7.11
C PHE A 46 1.62 8.04 6.33
N LEU A 47 2.43 9.12 6.26
CA LEU A 47 3.72 9.11 5.58
C LEU A 47 4.73 8.13 6.18
N ILE A 48 4.64 7.89 7.49
CA ILE A 48 5.47 6.89 8.17
C ILE A 48 5.02 5.48 7.81
N SER A 49 3.71 5.22 7.90
CA SER A 49 3.16 3.85 7.75
C SER A 49 3.08 3.36 6.30
N ASP A 50 2.99 4.29 5.34
CA ASP A 50 2.90 3.91 3.93
C ASP A 50 4.19 4.21 3.15
N PRO A 51 4.51 5.42 2.68
CA PRO A 51 5.63 5.56 1.76
C PRO A 51 6.98 5.26 2.41
N LEU A 52 7.16 5.62 3.69
CA LEU A 52 8.44 5.38 4.36
C LEU A 52 8.69 3.88 4.55
N LEU A 53 7.72 3.15 5.15
CA LEU A 53 7.86 1.71 5.38
C LEU A 53 7.91 0.92 4.08
N SER A 54 7.15 1.30 3.06
CA SER A 54 7.15 0.64 1.75
C SER A 54 8.50 0.77 1.06
N ILE A 55 9.12 1.95 1.11
CA ILE A 55 10.44 2.18 0.54
C ILE A 55 11.52 1.45 1.34
N ILE A 56 11.45 1.46 2.68
CA ILE A 56 12.35 0.66 3.52
C ILE A 56 12.21 -0.83 3.16
N ALA A 57 10.99 -1.33 2.97
CA ALA A 57 10.74 -2.71 2.56
C ALA A 57 11.41 -3.04 1.22
N VAL A 58 11.27 -2.18 0.19
CA VAL A 58 11.97 -2.35 -1.09
C VAL A 58 13.48 -2.41 -0.90
N MET A 59 14.04 -1.50 -0.11
CA MET A 59 15.48 -1.44 0.16
C MET A 59 16.00 -2.69 0.88
N VAL A 60 15.27 -3.14 1.90
CA VAL A 60 15.60 -4.35 2.68
C VAL A 60 15.54 -5.58 1.81
N VAL A 61 14.47 -5.76 1.05
CA VAL A 61 14.33 -6.93 0.16
C VAL A 61 15.39 -6.92 -0.93
N ALA A 62 15.71 -5.74 -1.49
CA ALA A 62 16.80 -5.61 -2.44
C ALA A 62 18.16 -6.01 -1.83
N ALA A 63 18.43 -5.61 -0.57
CA ALA A 63 19.64 -6.00 0.16
C ALA A 63 19.70 -7.51 0.43
N LEU A 64 18.57 -8.15 0.66
CA LEU A 64 18.43 -9.60 0.85
C LEU A 64 18.48 -10.41 -0.46
N GLY A 65 18.73 -9.79 -1.61
CA GLY A 65 18.85 -10.47 -2.91
C GLY A 65 17.65 -10.33 -3.83
N GLY A 66 16.67 -9.47 -3.50
CA GLY A 66 15.57 -9.04 -4.38
C GLY A 66 14.40 -10.01 -4.51
N SER A 67 14.34 -11.09 -3.72
CA SER A 67 13.21 -12.03 -3.72
C SER A 67 12.26 -11.74 -2.56
N ALA A 68 10.96 -11.70 -2.83
CA ALA A 68 9.92 -11.54 -1.82
C ALA A 68 9.94 -12.65 -0.75
N LEU A 69 10.36 -13.85 -1.13
CA LEU A 69 10.48 -15.00 -0.23
C LEU A 69 11.53 -14.79 0.86
N ASN A 70 12.50 -13.89 0.65
CA ASN A 70 13.58 -13.68 1.61
C ASN A 70 13.12 -12.98 2.90
N VAL A 71 12.01 -12.23 2.87
CA VAL A 71 11.49 -11.50 4.04
C VAL A 71 11.12 -12.43 5.21
N GLY A 72 10.47 -13.56 4.93
CA GLY A 72 10.04 -14.51 5.98
C GLY A 72 10.92 -15.75 6.10
N ARG A 73 12.00 -15.87 5.30
CA ARG A 73 12.80 -17.11 5.18
C ARG A 73 13.44 -17.52 6.50
N ARG A 74 13.91 -16.57 7.30
CA ARG A 74 14.50 -16.82 8.62
C ARG A 74 13.51 -17.32 9.67
N VAL A 75 12.20 -17.12 9.46
CA VAL A 75 11.17 -17.73 10.29
C VAL A 75 11.00 -19.20 9.92
N HIS A 76 10.64 -19.47 8.67
CA HIS A 76 10.54 -20.80 8.07
C HIS A 76 10.27 -20.68 6.56
N PRO A 77 10.82 -21.55 5.69
CA PRO A 77 10.58 -21.48 4.25
C PRO A 77 9.09 -21.56 3.85
N LEU A 78 8.32 -22.44 4.50
CA LEU A 78 6.87 -22.54 4.26
C LEU A 78 6.12 -21.28 4.70
N PHE A 79 6.53 -20.66 5.80
CA PHE A 79 5.97 -19.38 6.26
C PHE A 79 6.24 -18.28 5.24
N ALA A 80 7.46 -18.17 4.72
CA ALA A 80 7.81 -17.20 3.70
C ALA A 80 6.96 -17.36 2.43
N SER A 81 6.79 -18.60 1.96
CA SER A 81 5.96 -18.91 0.80
C SER A 81 4.47 -18.59 1.04
N ALA A 82 3.94 -18.94 2.22
CA ALA A 82 2.57 -18.64 2.59
C ALA A 82 2.34 -17.13 2.71
N LEU A 83 3.25 -16.41 3.37
CA LEU A 83 3.19 -14.95 3.51
C LEU A 83 3.22 -14.25 2.14
N ALA A 84 4.15 -14.65 1.27
CA ALA A 84 4.22 -14.09 -0.08
C ALA A 84 2.94 -14.38 -0.89
N ALA A 85 2.40 -15.59 -0.80
CA ALA A 85 1.13 -15.94 -1.46
C ALA A 85 -0.04 -15.11 -0.94
N ILE A 86 -0.14 -14.92 0.38
CA ILE A 86 -1.16 -14.06 1.01
C ILE A 86 -1.00 -12.62 0.52
N CYS A 87 0.21 -12.06 0.51
CA CYS A 87 0.45 -10.71 0.01
C CYS A 87 0.00 -10.57 -1.45
N VAL A 88 0.37 -11.52 -2.33
CA VAL A 88 -0.03 -11.50 -3.75
C VAL A 88 -1.56 -11.56 -3.90
N LEU A 89 -2.23 -12.39 -3.11
CA LEU A 89 -3.70 -12.49 -3.16
C LEU A 89 -4.37 -11.22 -2.65
N LEU A 90 -3.87 -10.61 -1.58
CA LEU A 90 -4.46 -9.40 -1.01
C LEU A 90 -4.31 -8.19 -1.95
N ILE A 91 -3.12 -7.99 -2.53
CA ILE A 91 -2.88 -6.87 -3.45
C ILE A 91 -3.43 -7.14 -4.86
N GLY A 92 -3.55 -8.39 -5.27
CA GLY A 92 -4.13 -8.82 -6.54
C GLY A 92 -5.65 -8.97 -6.43
N PRO A 93 -6.15 -10.21 -6.49
CA PRO A 93 -7.58 -10.47 -6.72
C PRO A 93 -8.52 -10.09 -5.58
N ILE A 94 -8.03 -9.92 -4.33
CA ILE A 94 -8.96 -9.79 -3.19
C ILE A 94 -9.30 -8.33 -2.86
N PHE A 95 -8.32 -7.41 -2.78
CA PHE A 95 -8.60 -6.05 -2.32
C PHE A 95 -8.08 -4.95 -3.24
N ALA A 96 -6.75 -4.88 -3.52
CA ALA A 96 -6.20 -3.69 -4.16
C ALA A 96 -6.68 -3.56 -5.62
N VAL A 97 -6.63 -4.61 -6.42
CA VAL A 97 -7.07 -4.56 -7.84
C VAL A 97 -8.58 -4.38 -7.97
N PRO A 98 -9.46 -5.11 -7.27
CA PRO A 98 -10.90 -4.84 -7.30
C PRO A 98 -11.25 -3.39 -6.96
N ARG A 99 -10.56 -2.81 -5.98
CA ARG A 99 -10.73 -1.40 -5.60
C ARG A 99 -10.40 -0.43 -6.74
N THR A 100 -9.46 -0.75 -7.64
CA THR A 100 -9.16 0.10 -8.80
C THR A 100 -10.34 0.22 -9.75
N GLY A 101 -11.03 -0.89 -10.04
CA GLY A 101 -12.26 -0.91 -10.86
C GLY A 101 -13.40 -0.13 -10.20
N ALA A 102 -13.63 -0.35 -8.91
CA ALA A 102 -14.63 0.38 -8.13
C ALA A 102 -14.31 1.89 -8.07
N SER A 103 -13.06 2.27 -7.81
CA SER A 103 -12.64 3.68 -7.80
C SER A 103 -12.80 4.37 -9.15
N THR A 104 -12.53 3.65 -10.24
CA THR A 104 -12.78 4.17 -11.60
C THR A 104 -14.25 4.48 -11.81
N HIS A 105 -15.15 3.60 -11.31
CA HIS A 105 -16.58 3.85 -11.38
C HIS A 105 -16.98 5.07 -10.54
N GLU A 106 -16.65 5.09 -9.25
CA GLU A 106 -17.12 6.11 -8.31
C GLU A 106 -16.51 7.49 -8.59
N ILE A 107 -15.22 7.58 -8.96
CA ILE A 107 -14.53 8.87 -9.16
C ILE A 107 -14.76 9.42 -10.57
N PHE A 108 -14.76 8.57 -11.59
CA PHE A 108 -14.88 9.03 -12.97
C PHE A 108 -16.29 8.84 -13.53
N VAL A 109 -16.78 7.60 -13.62
CA VAL A 109 -18.02 7.31 -14.34
C VAL A 109 -19.24 7.90 -13.62
N GLN A 110 -19.38 7.67 -12.33
CA GLN A 110 -20.52 8.16 -11.55
C GLN A 110 -20.58 9.69 -11.47
N SER A 111 -19.44 10.38 -11.56
CA SER A 111 -19.37 11.84 -11.59
C SER A 111 -20.07 12.47 -12.81
N TYR A 112 -20.13 11.75 -13.95
CA TYR A 112 -20.74 12.23 -15.20
C TYR A 112 -22.00 11.46 -15.60
N PHE A 113 -22.10 10.22 -15.16
CA PHE A 113 -23.24 9.32 -15.43
C PHE A 113 -23.73 8.70 -14.12
N PRO A 114 -24.42 9.47 -13.26
CA PRO A 114 -24.83 9.00 -11.92
C PRO A 114 -25.70 7.74 -11.94
N SER A 115 -26.42 7.51 -13.05
CA SER A 115 -27.29 6.33 -13.23
C SER A 115 -26.56 5.11 -13.83
N ALA A 116 -25.28 5.24 -14.19
CA ALA A 116 -24.52 4.13 -14.77
C ALA A 116 -24.35 3.00 -13.75
N PRO A 117 -24.75 1.77 -14.05
CA PRO A 117 -24.56 0.67 -13.12
C PRO A 117 -23.10 0.27 -13.06
N GLN A 118 -22.58 0.02 -11.86
CA GLN A 118 -21.18 -0.30 -11.58
C GLN A 118 -20.68 -1.51 -12.38
N TRP A 119 -21.53 -2.52 -12.58
CA TRP A 119 -21.11 -3.73 -13.29
C TRP A 119 -20.69 -3.47 -14.75
N ILE A 120 -21.26 -2.47 -15.43
CA ILE A 120 -20.84 -2.10 -16.79
C ILE A 120 -19.42 -1.52 -16.78
N THR A 121 -19.15 -0.58 -15.86
CA THR A 121 -17.81 -0.01 -15.72
C THR A 121 -16.79 -1.08 -15.39
N SER A 122 -17.10 -1.95 -14.41
CA SER A 122 -16.22 -3.04 -14.01
C SER A 122 -15.98 -4.03 -15.14
N LEU A 123 -17.01 -4.36 -15.92
CA LEU A 123 -16.86 -5.26 -17.06
C LEU A 123 -15.93 -4.68 -18.13
N VAL A 124 -16.10 -3.41 -18.49
CA VAL A 124 -15.23 -2.73 -19.46
C VAL A 124 -13.80 -2.63 -18.91
N PHE A 125 -13.64 -2.20 -17.66
CA PHE A 125 -12.35 -2.02 -17.02
C PHE A 125 -11.58 -3.34 -16.96
N PHE A 126 -12.16 -4.40 -16.41
CA PHE A 126 -11.51 -5.70 -16.29
C PHE A 126 -11.42 -6.44 -17.62
N GLY A 127 -12.28 -6.14 -18.59
CA GLY A 127 -12.13 -6.59 -19.97
C GLY A 127 -10.86 -6.03 -20.63
N ILE A 128 -10.55 -4.74 -20.39
CA ILE A 128 -9.32 -4.11 -20.85
C ILE A 128 -8.10 -4.70 -20.11
N VAL A 129 -8.19 -4.87 -18.79
CA VAL A 129 -7.13 -5.52 -17.99
C VAL A 129 -6.84 -6.92 -18.54
N LEU A 130 -7.87 -7.74 -18.76
CA LEU A 130 -7.71 -9.08 -19.31
C LEU A 130 -7.06 -9.05 -20.70
N TRP A 131 -7.54 -8.19 -21.57
CA TRP A 131 -7.03 -8.10 -22.95
C TRP A 131 -5.54 -7.76 -23.00
N ILE A 132 -5.09 -6.83 -22.14
CA ILE A 132 -3.69 -6.40 -22.07
C ILE A 132 -2.83 -7.46 -21.40
N THR A 133 -3.23 -7.98 -20.23
CA THR A 133 -2.44 -8.96 -19.47
C THR A 133 -2.35 -10.31 -20.17
N TYR A 134 -3.39 -10.73 -20.86
CA TYR A 134 -3.40 -12.01 -21.58
C TYR A 134 -2.40 -12.07 -22.73
N LYS A 135 -2.07 -10.92 -23.36
CA LYS A 135 -1.17 -10.84 -24.52
C LYS A 135 0.29 -10.53 -24.16
N GLU A 136 0.61 -10.38 -22.87
CA GLU A 136 1.96 -10.00 -22.39
C GLU A 136 2.56 -8.76 -23.10
N ASN A 137 1.72 -7.84 -23.55
CA ASN A 137 2.15 -6.71 -24.36
C ASN A 137 2.79 -5.59 -23.54
N SER A 138 3.81 -4.94 -24.11
CA SER A 138 4.55 -3.78 -23.58
C SER A 138 3.74 -2.46 -23.53
N VAL A 139 2.41 -2.51 -23.63
CA VAL A 139 1.55 -1.31 -23.59
C VAL A 139 1.65 -0.58 -22.25
N MET A 140 1.98 -1.31 -21.17
CA MET A 140 2.21 -0.72 -19.84
C MET A 140 3.27 0.36 -19.81
N ASP A 141 4.40 0.16 -20.51
CA ASP A 141 5.51 1.13 -20.50
C ASP A 141 5.09 2.46 -21.14
N ALA A 142 4.28 2.40 -22.20
CA ALA A 142 3.81 3.61 -22.90
C ALA A 142 2.77 4.38 -22.05
N ILE A 143 1.86 3.67 -21.40
CA ILE A 143 0.82 4.26 -20.54
C ILE A 143 1.48 4.94 -19.33
N GLY A 144 2.33 4.25 -18.58
CA GLY A 144 3.02 4.81 -17.40
C GLY A 144 3.90 6.01 -17.75
N LYS A 145 4.59 5.99 -18.91
CA LYS A 145 5.51 7.04 -19.32
C LYS A 145 4.83 8.41 -19.56
N TYR A 146 3.62 8.42 -20.09
CA TYR A 146 2.89 9.65 -20.39
C TYR A 146 1.91 10.03 -19.28
N LEU A 147 1.34 9.06 -18.61
CA LEU A 147 0.28 9.29 -17.64
C LEU A 147 0.79 9.87 -16.34
N THR A 148 1.92 9.38 -15.83
CA THR A 148 2.49 9.86 -14.56
C THR A 148 2.81 11.36 -14.59
N PRO A 149 3.44 11.92 -15.63
CA PRO A 149 3.64 13.37 -15.73
C PRO A 149 2.33 14.17 -15.76
N ILE A 150 1.30 13.67 -16.49
CA ILE A 150 -0.01 14.33 -16.57
C ILE A 150 -0.68 14.33 -15.19
N LEU A 151 -0.67 13.20 -14.51
CA LEU A 151 -1.22 13.06 -13.17
C LEU A 151 -0.53 14.01 -12.17
N LEU A 152 0.79 14.05 -12.16
CA LEU A 152 1.56 14.97 -11.32
C LEU A 152 1.25 16.43 -11.63
N PHE A 153 1.05 16.78 -12.90
CA PHE A 153 0.66 18.12 -13.29
C PHE A 153 -0.74 18.48 -12.76
N ILE A 154 -1.70 17.58 -12.85
CA ILE A 154 -3.06 17.77 -12.30
C ILE A 154 -3.00 17.96 -10.78
N LEU A 155 -2.23 17.11 -10.08
CA LEU A 155 -2.03 17.21 -8.64
C LEU A 155 -1.35 18.53 -8.25
N PHE A 156 -0.39 18.99 -9.03
CA PHE A 156 0.23 20.30 -8.83
C PHE A 156 -0.78 21.45 -9.00
N CYS A 157 -1.66 21.38 -9.99
CA CYS A 157 -2.73 22.36 -10.16
C CYS A 157 -3.69 22.38 -8.97
N ILE A 158 -4.06 21.21 -8.43
CA ILE A 158 -4.90 21.09 -7.22
C ILE A 158 -4.19 21.73 -6.03
N PHE A 159 -2.90 21.48 -5.85
CA PHE A 159 -2.11 22.06 -4.77
C PHE A 159 -2.07 23.59 -4.84
N VAL A 160 -1.76 24.13 -6.01
CA VAL A 160 -1.74 25.58 -6.20
C VAL A 160 -3.12 26.17 -5.92
N ALA A 161 -4.18 25.56 -6.45
CA ALA A 161 -5.54 26.01 -6.22
C ALA A 161 -5.93 25.97 -4.74
N ALA A 162 -5.53 24.92 -4.00
CA ALA A 162 -5.82 24.80 -2.56
C ALA A 162 -5.07 25.86 -1.72
N ILE A 163 -3.83 26.24 -2.10
CA ILE A 163 -3.07 27.28 -1.39
C ILE A 163 -3.61 28.67 -1.69
N VAL A 164 -3.99 28.93 -2.94
CA VAL A 164 -4.44 30.25 -3.39
C VAL A 164 -5.90 30.51 -3.00
N GLN A 165 -6.63 29.49 -2.55
CA GLN A 165 -8.04 29.63 -2.17
C GLN A 165 -8.21 30.64 -1.02
N PRO A 166 -8.94 31.75 -1.22
CA PRO A 166 -9.06 32.81 -0.21
C PRO A 166 -9.92 32.41 0.99
N ASP A 167 -10.81 31.43 0.84
CA ASP A 167 -11.80 31.00 1.84
C ASP A 167 -11.47 29.60 2.43
N ALA A 168 -10.19 29.22 2.49
CA ALA A 168 -9.79 27.97 3.12
C ALA A 168 -10.16 27.99 4.61
N THR A 169 -11.06 27.09 5.01
CA THR A 169 -11.51 26.96 6.40
C THR A 169 -11.26 25.55 6.90
N PHE A 170 -10.67 25.46 8.09
CA PHE A 170 -10.33 24.19 8.72
C PHE A 170 -11.29 23.89 9.85
N ALA A 171 -11.88 22.71 9.87
CA ALA A 171 -12.69 22.25 10.98
C ALA A 171 -11.79 22.06 12.22
N THR A 172 -12.25 22.55 13.36
CA THR A 172 -11.55 22.37 14.63
C THR A 172 -11.72 20.92 15.11
N THR A 173 -10.62 20.27 15.44
CA THR A 173 -10.59 18.92 15.99
C THR A 173 -9.72 18.88 17.24
N ASP A 174 -10.01 17.98 18.18
CA ASP A 174 -9.24 17.84 19.41
C ASP A 174 -7.85 17.19 19.23
N GLY A 175 -7.56 16.71 18.02
CA GLY A 175 -6.28 16.06 17.70
C GLY A 175 -6.11 14.64 18.25
N THR A 176 -7.06 14.14 19.08
CA THR A 176 -6.94 12.83 19.71
C THR A 176 -7.13 11.69 18.69
N GLY A 177 -6.27 10.67 18.76
CA GLY A 177 -6.34 9.49 17.90
C GLY A 177 -5.96 9.71 16.42
N LEU A 178 -5.71 10.96 15.99
CA LEU A 178 -5.41 11.27 14.59
C LEU A 178 -4.12 10.60 14.09
N PHE A 179 -3.11 10.45 14.96
CA PHE A 179 -1.90 9.72 14.60
C PHE A 179 -2.22 8.24 14.33
N ALA A 180 -2.97 7.58 15.23
CA ALA A 180 -3.36 6.18 15.06
C ALA A 180 -4.25 6.00 13.80
N GLN A 181 -5.16 6.93 13.55
CA GLN A 181 -5.98 6.94 12.34
C GLN A 181 -5.10 7.05 11.08
N GLY A 182 -4.24 8.05 10.99
CA GLY A 182 -3.34 8.23 9.85
C GLY A 182 -2.43 7.02 9.63
N PHE A 183 -1.89 6.44 10.71
CA PHE A 183 -1.04 5.27 10.63
C PHE A 183 -1.79 4.04 10.11
N LYS A 184 -3.01 3.79 10.58
CA LYS A 184 -3.85 2.67 10.13
C LYS A 184 -4.40 2.87 8.71
N GLU A 185 -4.70 4.11 8.31
CA GLU A 185 -5.10 4.39 6.92
C GLU A 185 -3.94 4.14 5.93
N GLY A 186 -2.68 4.29 6.35
CA GLY A 186 -1.55 3.87 5.54
C GLY A 186 -1.50 2.36 5.25
N TYR A 187 -2.05 1.50 6.12
CA TYR A 187 -2.19 0.07 5.83
C TYR A 187 -3.10 -0.19 4.62
N GLN A 188 -4.08 0.66 4.41
CA GLN A 188 -5.07 0.52 3.35
C GLN A 188 -4.49 0.71 1.94
N THR A 189 -3.34 1.35 1.80
CA THR A 189 -2.63 1.43 0.51
C THR A 189 -2.14 0.07 0.06
N MET A 190 -1.78 -0.82 1.01
CA MET A 190 -1.19 -2.15 0.80
C MET A 190 0.21 -2.13 0.16
N ASP A 191 0.83 -0.96 0.07
CA ASP A 191 2.13 -0.77 -0.58
C ASP A 191 3.25 -1.56 0.11
N VAL A 192 3.23 -1.64 1.46
CA VAL A 192 4.17 -2.46 2.24
C VAL A 192 4.07 -3.95 1.88
N LEU A 193 2.85 -4.45 1.57
CA LEU A 193 2.66 -5.85 1.15
C LEU A 193 3.17 -6.08 -0.28
N GLY A 194 3.06 -5.07 -1.14
CA GLY A 194 3.55 -5.09 -2.52
C GLY A 194 5.06 -4.88 -2.64
N ALA A 195 5.66 -4.16 -1.71
CA ALA A 195 7.06 -3.75 -1.76
C ALA A 195 8.06 -4.90 -1.96
N PRO A 196 7.94 -6.08 -1.30
CA PRO A 196 8.81 -7.21 -1.54
C PRO A 196 8.80 -7.73 -2.98
N LEU A 197 7.63 -7.70 -3.64
CA LEU A 197 7.48 -8.13 -5.03
C LEU A 197 8.10 -7.12 -6.00
N LEU A 198 7.97 -5.83 -5.68
CA LEU A 198 8.45 -4.72 -6.50
C LEU A 198 9.96 -4.53 -6.41
N ALA A 199 10.58 -4.91 -5.29
CA ALA A 199 12.03 -4.80 -5.07
C ALA A 199 12.83 -5.49 -6.18
N GLY A 200 12.39 -6.68 -6.63
CA GLY A 200 13.02 -7.42 -7.71
C GLY A 200 12.99 -6.68 -9.05
N VAL A 201 11.88 -5.97 -9.33
CA VAL A 201 11.72 -5.18 -10.57
C VAL A 201 12.71 -4.01 -10.58
N VAL A 202 12.79 -3.26 -9.48
CA VAL A 202 13.72 -2.13 -9.33
C VAL A 202 15.17 -2.58 -9.41
N MET A 203 15.51 -3.72 -8.77
CA MET A 203 16.86 -4.29 -8.83
C MET A 203 17.26 -4.72 -10.24
N LYS A 204 16.33 -5.31 -11.00
CA LYS A 204 16.57 -5.67 -12.42
C LYS A 204 16.86 -4.43 -13.26
N ASP A 205 16.13 -3.31 -13.07
CA ASP A 205 16.39 -2.08 -13.83
C ASP A 205 17.74 -1.46 -13.45
N ILE A 206 18.10 -1.41 -12.16
CA ILE A 206 19.42 -0.95 -11.69
C ILE A 206 20.54 -1.76 -12.34
N THR A 207 20.41 -3.10 -12.36
CA THR A 207 21.40 -4.02 -12.93
C THR A 207 21.50 -3.82 -14.46
N ARG A 208 20.37 -3.69 -15.16
CA ARG A 208 20.31 -3.47 -16.62
C ARG A 208 21.00 -2.17 -17.04
N ARG A 209 21.02 -1.15 -16.18
CA ARG A 209 21.73 0.13 -16.41
C ARG A 209 23.24 0.05 -16.16
N GLY A 210 23.75 -1.13 -15.76
CA GLY A 210 25.18 -1.41 -15.60
C GLY A 210 25.71 -1.27 -14.17
N TYR A 211 24.85 -1.12 -13.17
CA TYR A 211 25.25 -1.10 -11.77
C TYR A 211 25.31 -2.53 -11.21
N LEU A 212 26.48 -3.19 -11.38
CA LEU A 212 26.67 -4.60 -11.04
C LEU A 212 27.25 -4.82 -9.62
N ASN A 213 27.94 -3.81 -9.08
CA ASN A 213 28.56 -3.90 -7.75
C ASN A 213 27.50 -3.71 -6.66
N LYS A 214 27.43 -4.59 -5.66
CA LYS A 214 26.49 -4.53 -4.52
C LYS A 214 26.49 -3.17 -3.81
N LYS A 215 27.67 -2.55 -3.61
CA LYS A 215 27.77 -1.22 -2.99
C LYS A 215 27.14 -0.11 -3.84
N ASP A 216 27.32 -0.19 -5.16
CA ASP A 216 26.71 0.78 -6.08
C ASP A 216 25.21 0.54 -6.22
N GLN A 217 24.75 -0.71 -6.23
CA GLN A 217 23.32 -1.06 -6.21
C GLN A 217 22.64 -0.52 -4.97
N PHE A 218 23.23 -0.73 -3.78
CA PHE A 218 22.68 -0.22 -2.52
C PHE A 218 22.60 1.32 -2.50
N ARG A 219 23.69 2.00 -2.93
CA ARG A 219 23.69 3.47 -3.02
C ARG A 219 22.67 4.00 -4.02
N MET A 220 22.51 3.30 -5.16
CA MET A 220 21.51 3.66 -6.16
C MET A 220 20.10 3.47 -5.58
N MET A 221 19.83 2.31 -4.96
CA MET A 221 18.54 2.02 -4.34
C MET A 221 18.17 3.05 -3.26
N PHE A 222 19.14 3.44 -2.42
CA PHE A 222 18.94 4.48 -1.41
C PHE A 222 18.55 5.83 -2.04
N GLY A 223 19.25 6.25 -3.09
CA GLY A 223 18.91 7.48 -3.83
C GLY A 223 17.54 7.40 -4.50
N VAL A 224 17.23 6.26 -5.13
CA VAL A 224 15.92 5.97 -5.73
C VAL A 224 14.79 6.05 -4.69
N GLY A 225 15.03 5.46 -3.52
CA GLY A 225 14.08 5.51 -2.41
C GLY A 225 13.82 6.94 -1.92
N ILE A 226 14.87 7.77 -1.77
CA ILE A 226 14.70 9.19 -1.39
C ILE A 226 13.86 9.95 -2.42
N VAL A 227 14.12 9.77 -3.71
CA VAL A 227 13.36 10.45 -4.76
C VAL A 227 11.89 10.02 -4.73
N ALA A 228 11.62 8.71 -4.65
CA ALA A 228 10.25 8.18 -4.59
C ALA A 228 9.53 8.65 -3.33
N PHE A 229 10.18 8.60 -2.16
CA PHE A 229 9.61 9.10 -0.90
C PHE A 229 9.27 10.58 -0.97
N ALA A 230 10.18 11.41 -1.47
CA ALA A 230 9.96 12.85 -1.56
C ALA A 230 8.75 13.19 -2.47
N LEU A 231 8.60 12.46 -3.58
CA LEU A 231 7.47 12.64 -4.49
C LEU A 231 6.16 12.17 -3.85
N LEU A 232 6.14 10.99 -3.22
CA LEU A 232 4.96 10.47 -2.52
C LEU A 232 4.56 11.39 -1.36
N ALA A 233 5.53 11.80 -0.54
CA ALA A 233 5.29 12.70 0.59
C ALA A 233 4.74 14.06 0.14
N LEU A 234 5.27 14.62 -0.94
CA LEU A 234 4.78 15.86 -1.53
C LEU A 234 3.32 15.70 -1.97
N VAL A 235 3.02 14.66 -2.73
CA VAL A 235 1.67 14.43 -3.27
C VAL A 235 0.67 14.16 -2.14
N TYR A 236 1.00 13.30 -1.18
CA TYR A 236 0.09 12.96 -0.08
C TYR A 236 -0.16 14.15 0.84
N SER A 237 0.87 14.94 1.15
CA SER A 237 0.70 16.18 1.93
C SER A 237 -0.16 17.21 1.19
N THR A 238 0.01 17.30 -0.13
CA THR A 238 -0.82 18.16 -1.00
C THR A 238 -2.29 17.76 -0.96
N LEU A 239 -2.58 16.49 -1.13
CA LEU A 239 -3.95 15.96 -1.12
C LEU A 239 -4.59 16.08 0.26
N ALA A 240 -3.82 15.80 1.33
CA ALA A 240 -4.30 15.95 2.69
C ALA A 240 -4.60 17.42 3.04
N TYR A 241 -3.72 18.35 2.65
CA TYR A 241 -3.97 19.78 2.81
C TYR A 241 -5.20 20.23 2.04
N SER A 242 -5.38 19.77 0.78
CA SER A 242 -6.56 20.10 -0.03
C SER A 242 -7.86 19.59 0.62
N GLY A 243 -7.82 18.39 1.24
CA GLY A 243 -8.94 17.88 2.03
C GLY A 243 -9.20 18.72 3.27
N ALA A 244 -8.15 19.05 4.03
CA ALA A 244 -8.26 19.86 5.24
C ALA A 244 -8.80 21.26 4.99
N SER A 245 -8.37 21.91 3.91
CA SER A 245 -8.84 23.26 3.53
C SER A 245 -10.33 23.32 3.21
N MET A 246 -10.98 22.17 3.05
CA MET A 246 -12.42 22.05 2.77
C MET A 246 -13.17 21.25 3.85
N SER A 247 -12.54 20.99 4.98
CA SER A 247 -13.10 20.16 6.06
C SER A 247 -14.36 20.74 6.72
N THR A 248 -14.62 22.04 6.59
CA THR A 248 -15.88 22.67 7.05
C THR A 248 -17.03 22.56 6.04
N VAL A 249 -16.71 22.26 4.78
CA VAL A 249 -17.68 22.20 3.67
C VAL A 249 -18.07 20.77 3.34
N ILE A 250 -17.12 19.84 3.49
CA ILE A 250 -17.30 18.43 3.15
C ILE A 250 -17.65 17.65 4.42
N ASP A 251 -18.75 16.90 4.36
CA ASP A 251 -19.13 16.00 5.45
C ASP A 251 -18.07 14.89 5.61
N SER A 252 -17.53 14.77 6.82
CA SER A 252 -16.54 13.75 7.18
C SER A 252 -17.07 12.31 7.07
N THR A 253 -18.38 12.12 7.00
CA THR A 253 -19.06 10.82 6.81
C THR A 253 -19.31 10.47 5.34
N ALA A 254 -19.01 11.39 4.41
CA ALA A 254 -19.17 11.13 2.98
C ALA A 254 -18.23 10.00 2.50
N GLN A 255 -18.62 9.35 1.40
CA GLN A 255 -17.78 8.33 0.78
C GLN A 255 -16.43 8.91 0.37
N ARG A 256 -15.34 8.18 0.65
CA ARG A 256 -13.96 8.63 0.41
C ARG A 256 -13.70 9.04 -1.05
N ALA A 257 -14.24 8.27 -2.00
CA ALA A 257 -14.13 8.59 -3.43
C ALA A 257 -14.87 9.90 -3.80
N ALA A 258 -16.04 10.13 -3.19
CA ALA A 258 -16.82 11.35 -3.40
C ALA A 258 -16.12 12.58 -2.81
N MET A 259 -15.42 12.46 -1.69
CA MET A 259 -14.63 13.55 -1.12
C MET A 259 -13.60 14.07 -2.12
N LEU A 260 -12.79 13.18 -2.74
CA LEU A 260 -11.79 13.58 -3.73
C LEU A 260 -12.43 14.34 -4.91
N THR A 261 -13.53 13.82 -5.46
CA THR A 261 -14.22 14.46 -6.59
C THR A 261 -14.80 15.83 -6.22
N THR A 262 -15.33 15.96 -5.01
CA THR A 262 -15.88 17.23 -4.49
C THR A 262 -14.77 18.26 -4.27
N ILE A 263 -13.64 17.87 -3.68
CA ILE A 263 -12.46 18.73 -3.51
C ILE A 263 -12.01 19.28 -4.86
N VAL A 264 -11.78 18.39 -5.83
CA VAL A 264 -11.28 18.80 -7.14
C VAL A 264 -12.27 19.69 -7.89
N LYS A 265 -13.56 19.37 -7.81
CA LYS A 265 -14.62 20.19 -8.43
C LYS A 265 -14.70 21.59 -7.83
N ASN A 266 -14.56 21.72 -6.51
CA ASN A 266 -14.59 23.02 -5.85
C ASN A 266 -13.32 23.84 -6.14
N LEU A 267 -12.15 23.22 -6.23
CA LEU A 267 -10.88 23.91 -6.47
C LEU A 267 -10.65 24.26 -7.94
N LEU A 268 -10.97 23.37 -8.87
CA LEU A 268 -10.63 23.48 -10.30
C LEU A 268 -11.85 23.46 -11.23
N GLY A 269 -13.06 23.39 -10.67
CA GLY A 269 -14.29 23.31 -11.45
C GLY A 269 -14.47 22.00 -12.21
N SER A 270 -15.42 21.96 -13.14
CA SER A 270 -15.79 20.75 -13.89
C SER A 270 -14.65 20.22 -14.78
N TRP A 271 -13.81 21.10 -15.32
CA TRP A 271 -12.66 20.68 -16.12
C TRP A 271 -11.59 19.97 -15.28
N GLY A 272 -11.32 20.48 -14.07
CA GLY A 272 -10.42 19.81 -13.13
C GLY A 272 -10.96 18.44 -12.72
N GLN A 273 -12.26 18.33 -12.47
CA GLN A 273 -12.93 17.08 -12.16
C GLN A 273 -12.77 16.05 -13.31
N LEU A 274 -12.96 16.48 -14.56
CA LEU A 274 -12.76 15.61 -15.73
C LEU A 274 -11.31 15.12 -15.84
N ALA A 275 -10.36 16.06 -15.75
CA ALA A 275 -8.94 15.74 -15.83
C ALA A 275 -8.51 14.76 -14.73
N MET A 276 -8.95 14.97 -13.49
CA MET A 276 -8.67 14.08 -12.36
C MET A 276 -9.33 12.71 -12.56
N GLY A 277 -10.60 12.68 -12.97
CA GLY A 277 -11.31 11.42 -13.22
C GLY A 277 -10.61 10.55 -14.26
N LEU A 278 -10.19 11.14 -15.37
CA LEU A 278 -9.39 10.46 -16.39
C LEU A 278 -8.03 9.99 -15.85
N ALA A 279 -7.33 10.85 -15.11
CA ALA A 279 -6.04 10.52 -14.53
C ALA A 279 -6.16 9.34 -13.54
N VAL A 280 -7.19 9.33 -12.69
CA VAL A 280 -7.48 8.22 -11.77
C VAL A 280 -7.81 6.95 -12.54
N CYS A 281 -8.68 7.03 -13.57
CA CYS A 281 -9.04 5.87 -14.40
C CYS A 281 -7.80 5.19 -14.97
N PHE A 282 -6.90 5.97 -15.53
CA PHE A 282 -5.66 5.44 -16.11
C PHE A 282 -4.67 4.95 -15.04
N ALA A 283 -4.50 5.66 -13.92
CA ALA A 283 -3.66 5.19 -12.81
C ALA A 283 -4.19 3.85 -12.25
N CYS A 284 -5.51 3.72 -12.09
CA CYS A 284 -6.17 2.49 -11.70
C CYS A 284 -5.91 1.36 -12.70
N LEU A 285 -6.00 1.65 -14.00
CA LEU A 285 -5.79 0.67 -15.05
C LEU A 285 -4.34 0.16 -15.07
N THR A 286 -3.36 1.04 -14.95
CA THR A 286 -1.94 0.63 -14.90
C THR A 286 -1.63 -0.21 -13.68
N THR A 287 -2.14 0.17 -12.50
CA THR A 287 -1.99 -0.59 -11.27
C THR A 287 -2.65 -1.97 -11.39
N ALA A 288 -3.88 -2.04 -11.90
CA ALA A 288 -4.58 -3.31 -12.10
C ALA A 288 -3.80 -4.25 -13.02
N ILE A 289 -3.34 -3.77 -14.19
CA ILE A 289 -2.54 -4.55 -15.12
C ILE A 289 -1.25 -5.07 -14.46
N GLY A 290 -0.54 -4.21 -13.73
CA GLY A 290 0.72 -4.56 -13.06
C GLY A 290 0.54 -5.64 -12.00
N LEU A 291 -0.42 -5.46 -11.10
CA LEU A 291 -0.66 -6.39 -9.99
C LEU A 291 -1.27 -7.71 -10.48
N THR A 292 -2.20 -7.68 -11.43
CA THR A 292 -2.75 -8.90 -12.06
C THR A 292 -1.66 -9.70 -12.77
N THR A 293 -0.76 -9.02 -13.51
CA THR A 293 0.40 -9.67 -14.16
C THR A 293 1.32 -10.31 -13.11
N THR A 294 1.62 -9.59 -12.04
CA THR A 294 2.45 -10.09 -10.93
C THR A 294 1.83 -11.33 -10.29
N CYS A 295 0.51 -11.34 -10.09
CA CYS A 295 -0.23 -12.49 -9.58
C CYS A 295 -0.09 -13.70 -10.51
N GLY A 296 -0.26 -13.50 -11.83
CA GLY A 296 -0.08 -14.55 -12.83
C GLY A 296 1.30 -15.17 -12.83
N GLN A 297 2.34 -14.32 -12.83
CA GLN A 297 3.74 -14.76 -12.82
C GLN A 297 4.11 -15.49 -11.51
N TYR A 298 3.65 -14.97 -10.37
CA TYR A 298 3.92 -15.58 -9.07
C TYR A 298 3.38 -17.01 -8.97
N PHE A 299 2.12 -17.23 -9.33
CA PHE A 299 1.52 -18.56 -9.23
C PHE A 299 2.07 -19.53 -10.28
N GLU A 300 2.46 -19.08 -11.45
CA GLU A 300 3.16 -19.90 -12.43
C GLU A 300 4.55 -20.36 -11.90
N GLU A 301 5.32 -19.44 -11.32
CA GLU A 301 6.65 -19.71 -10.76
C GLU A 301 6.57 -20.67 -9.56
N VAL A 302 5.71 -20.37 -8.56
CA VAL A 302 5.57 -21.20 -7.36
C VAL A 302 5.02 -22.59 -7.67
N SER A 303 4.12 -22.71 -8.65
CA SER A 303 3.60 -24.02 -9.10
C SER A 303 4.57 -24.78 -10.01
N LYS A 304 5.74 -24.20 -10.34
CA LYS A 304 6.70 -24.74 -11.30
C LYS A 304 6.06 -25.04 -12.66
N GLY A 305 5.20 -24.10 -13.13
CA GLY A 305 4.50 -24.23 -14.42
C GLY A 305 3.27 -25.15 -14.43
N LYS A 306 2.89 -25.78 -13.30
CA LYS A 306 1.68 -26.61 -13.24
C LYS A 306 0.41 -25.80 -13.44
N ILE A 307 0.39 -24.57 -12.94
CA ILE A 307 -0.68 -23.59 -13.18
C ILE A 307 -0.10 -22.58 -14.19
N SER A 308 -0.64 -22.57 -15.40
CA SER A 308 -0.13 -21.67 -16.44
C SER A 308 -0.55 -20.23 -16.16
N TYR A 309 0.33 -19.27 -16.52
CA TYR A 309 0.07 -17.84 -16.44
C TYR A 309 -1.33 -17.45 -16.96
N LYS A 310 -1.68 -17.90 -18.16
CA LYS A 310 -2.98 -17.56 -18.78
C LYS A 310 -4.19 -18.03 -18.00
N LYS A 311 -4.13 -19.23 -17.38
CA LYS A 311 -5.21 -19.73 -16.53
C LYS A 311 -5.33 -18.90 -15.25
N THR A 312 -4.22 -18.56 -14.63
CA THR A 312 -4.19 -17.70 -13.45
C THR A 312 -4.79 -16.34 -13.77
N ILE A 313 -4.36 -15.68 -14.85
CA ILE A 313 -4.90 -14.38 -15.26
C ILE A 313 -6.42 -14.44 -15.45
N LEU A 314 -6.93 -15.46 -16.12
CA LEU A 314 -8.37 -15.59 -16.37
C LEU A 314 -9.17 -15.70 -15.05
N VAL A 315 -8.71 -16.53 -14.12
CA VAL A 315 -9.36 -16.72 -12.81
C VAL A 315 -9.24 -15.44 -11.98
N THR A 316 -8.04 -14.85 -11.93
CA THR A 316 -7.77 -13.64 -11.18
C THR A 316 -8.67 -12.49 -11.63
N VAL A 317 -8.74 -12.21 -12.94
CA VAL A 317 -9.57 -11.13 -13.47
C VAL A 317 -11.07 -11.38 -13.25
N ALA A 318 -11.52 -12.63 -13.32
CA ALA A 318 -12.91 -12.97 -13.02
C ALA A 318 -13.25 -12.69 -11.54
N VAL A 319 -12.35 -13.03 -10.62
CA VAL A 319 -12.49 -12.73 -9.19
C VAL A 319 -12.45 -11.22 -8.93
N GLU A 320 -11.50 -10.51 -9.54
CA GLU A 320 -11.36 -9.06 -9.46
C GLU A 320 -12.63 -8.32 -9.91
N PHE A 321 -13.22 -8.77 -11.03
CA PHE A 321 -14.48 -8.23 -11.53
C PHE A 321 -15.61 -8.40 -10.51
N ILE A 322 -15.82 -9.63 -10.00
CA ILE A 322 -16.91 -9.92 -9.05
C ILE A 322 -16.73 -9.10 -7.77
N ILE A 323 -15.54 -9.07 -7.20
CA ILE A 323 -15.26 -8.36 -5.95
C ILE A 323 -15.38 -6.85 -6.14
N SER A 324 -15.03 -6.31 -7.30
CA SER A 324 -15.14 -4.86 -7.57
C SER A 324 -16.56 -4.32 -7.47
N LEU A 325 -17.58 -5.18 -7.61
CA LEU A 325 -18.99 -4.78 -7.55
C LEU A 325 -19.47 -4.37 -6.15
N VAL A 326 -18.66 -4.61 -5.13
CA VAL A 326 -18.99 -4.31 -3.72
C VAL A 326 -18.85 -2.82 -3.41
N GLY A 327 -18.10 -2.06 -4.21
CA GLY A 327 -17.81 -0.64 -4.01
C GLY A 327 -16.57 -0.37 -3.16
N VAL A 328 -16.06 0.87 -3.24
CA VAL A 328 -14.77 1.26 -2.63
C VAL A 328 -14.79 1.16 -1.12
N ASP A 329 -15.75 1.83 -0.45
CA ASP A 329 -15.80 1.87 1.02
C ASP A 329 -16.05 0.48 1.63
N SER A 330 -16.86 -0.36 0.98
CA SER A 330 -17.08 -1.73 1.44
C SER A 330 -15.82 -2.57 1.32
N LEU A 331 -15.06 -2.44 0.22
CA LEU A 331 -13.77 -3.10 0.03
C LEU A 331 -12.75 -2.66 1.08
N ILE A 332 -12.71 -1.37 1.41
CA ILE A 332 -11.87 -0.83 2.48
C ILE A 332 -12.23 -1.45 3.82
N ASN A 333 -13.52 -1.44 4.18
CA ASN A 333 -14.00 -1.98 5.46
C ASN A 333 -13.72 -3.48 5.60
N LEU A 334 -13.87 -4.26 4.52
CA LEU A 334 -13.55 -5.69 4.51
C LEU A 334 -12.04 -5.96 4.60
N ALA A 335 -11.21 -5.04 4.10
CA ALA A 335 -9.75 -5.16 4.18
C ALA A 335 -9.21 -4.87 5.59
N VAL A 336 -9.84 -3.96 6.36
CA VAL A 336 -9.35 -3.52 7.68
C VAL A 336 -8.99 -4.68 8.61
N PRO A 337 -9.86 -5.68 8.87
CA PRO A 337 -9.54 -6.79 9.76
C PRO A 337 -8.29 -7.58 9.33
N VAL A 338 -8.18 -7.84 8.02
CA VAL A 338 -7.07 -8.61 7.45
C VAL A 338 -5.77 -7.83 7.53
N LEU A 339 -5.82 -6.54 7.18
CA LEU A 339 -4.65 -5.67 7.23
C LEU A 339 -4.18 -5.42 8.67
N THR A 340 -5.10 -5.27 9.62
CA THR A 340 -4.78 -5.16 11.04
C THR A 340 -4.01 -6.38 11.55
N PHE A 341 -4.27 -7.56 11.00
CA PHE A 341 -3.51 -8.77 11.32
C PHE A 341 -2.16 -8.84 10.63
N ILE A 342 -2.11 -8.61 9.31
CA ILE A 342 -0.92 -8.92 8.51
C ILE A 342 0.17 -7.83 8.60
N PHE A 343 -0.21 -6.55 8.71
CA PHE A 343 0.73 -5.43 8.70
C PHE A 343 1.72 -5.43 9.86
N PRO A 344 1.32 -5.67 11.13
CA PRO A 344 2.27 -5.80 12.23
C PRO A 344 3.34 -6.85 11.96
N ILE A 345 2.96 -8.00 11.39
CA ILE A 345 3.87 -9.08 11.03
C ILE A 345 4.86 -8.62 9.94
N MET A 346 4.33 -7.99 8.88
CA MET A 346 5.17 -7.51 7.78
C MET A 346 6.15 -6.43 8.23
N ILE A 347 5.67 -5.46 9.01
CA ILE A 347 6.53 -4.38 9.52
C ILE A 347 7.60 -4.96 10.45
N ALA A 348 7.24 -5.89 11.36
CA ALA A 348 8.21 -6.56 12.21
C ALA A 348 9.30 -7.27 11.38
N LEU A 349 8.92 -8.05 10.38
CA LEU A 349 9.86 -8.73 9.50
C LEU A 349 10.78 -7.76 8.76
N ILE A 350 10.24 -6.67 8.21
CA ILE A 350 11.01 -5.65 7.51
C ILE A 350 12.02 -4.99 8.46
N LEU A 351 11.57 -4.59 9.66
CA LEU A 351 12.43 -3.95 10.65
C LEU A 351 13.55 -4.88 11.12
N PHE A 352 13.23 -6.13 11.48
CA PHE A 352 14.25 -7.09 11.89
C PHE A 352 15.20 -7.42 10.73
N SER A 353 14.70 -7.51 9.51
CA SER A 353 15.53 -7.73 8.32
C SER A 353 16.42 -6.54 7.98
N ALA A 354 15.99 -5.30 8.26
CA ALA A 354 16.83 -4.10 8.10
C ALA A 354 18.05 -4.14 9.01
N PHE A 355 17.94 -4.78 10.17
CA PHE A 355 18.99 -4.94 11.16
C PHE A 355 19.50 -6.38 11.24
N ASP A 356 19.40 -7.16 10.16
CA ASP A 356 19.70 -8.59 10.09
C ASP A 356 21.07 -8.97 10.67
N GLN A 357 22.10 -8.14 10.44
CA GLN A 357 23.43 -8.34 10.97
C GLN A 357 23.53 -8.32 12.51
N TYR A 358 22.53 -7.77 13.19
CA TYR A 358 22.48 -7.69 14.66
C TYR A 358 21.54 -8.73 15.27
N VAL A 359 20.80 -9.46 14.44
CA VAL A 359 19.85 -10.50 14.88
C VAL A 359 20.55 -11.86 14.94
N PRO A 360 20.88 -12.37 16.14
CA PRO A 360 21.79 -13.50 16.28
C PRO A 360 21.20 -14.85 15.84
N TYR A 361 19.88 -15.02 15.96
CA TYR A 361 19.22 -16.32 15.74
C TYR A 361 17.95 -16.21 14.91
N ASP A 362 17.63 -17.26 14.17
CA ASP A 362 16.41 -17.35 13.38
C ASP A 362 15.14 -17.36 14.24
N TRP A 363 15.21 -17.96 15.42
CA TRP A 363 14.11 -17.94 16.39
C TRP A 363 13.77 -16.54 16.89
N THR A 364 14.70 -15.59 16.83
CA THR A 364 14.40 -14.18 17.12
C THR A 364 13.33 -13.63 16.17
N TYR A 365 13.42 -13.96 14.87
CA TYR A 365 12.41 -13.61 13.89
C TYR A 365 11.06 -14.28 14.17
N LEU A 366 11.10 -15.58 14.52
CA LEU A 366 9.88 -16.30 14.91
C LEU A 366 9.21 -15.64 16.11
N GLY A 367 9.98 -15.29 17.15
CA GLY A 367 9.45 -14.58 18.33
C GLY A 367 8.83 -13.23 18.00
N ALA A 368 9.48 -12.44 17.13
CA ALA A 368 8.93 -11.16 16.66
C ALA A 368 7.60 -11.36 15.92
N VAL A 369 7.53 -12.32 15.00
CA VAL A 369 6.30 -12.65 14.25
C VAL A 369 5.19 -13.13 15.16
N VAL A 370 5.50 -13.96 16.16
CA VAL A 370 4.51 -14.46 17.13
C VAL A 370 3.97 -13.30 17.97
N GLY A 371 4.84 -12.42 18.49
CA GLY A 371 4.44 -11.26 19.28
C GLY A 371 3.55 -10.29 18.50
N ALA A 372 3.96 -9.92 17.27
CA ALA A 372 3.16 -9.08 16.38
C ALA A 372 1.84 -9.77 15.97
N GLY A 373 1.92 -11.05 15.62
CA GLY A 373 0.81 -11.84 15.11
C GLY A 373 -0.31 -12.07 16.14
N ILE A 374 0.03 -12.29 17.41
CA ILE A 374 -0.98 -12.45 18.46
C ILE A 374 -1.79 -11.17 18.61
N VAL A 375 -1.13 -10.02 18.70
CA VAL A 375 -1.82 -8.72 18.83
C VAL A 375 -2.64 -8.43 17.57
N GLY A 376 -2.04 -8.57 16.40
CA GLY A 376 -2.74 -8.35 15.13
C GLY A 376 -3.94 -9.28 14.95
N LEU A 377 -3.82 -10.56 15.36
CA LEU A 377 -4.92 -11.53 15.28
C LEU A 377 -6.09 -11.14 16.16
N VAL A 378 -5.83 -10.79 17.44
CA VAL A 378 -6.89 -10.37 18.37
C VAL A 378 -7.59 -9.12 17.87
N GLN A 379 -6.83 -8.11 17.43
CA GLN A 379 -7.38 -6.86 16.89
C GLN A 379 -8.14 -7.11 15.57
N GLY A 380 -7.62 -7.95 14.69
CA GLY A 380 -8.26 -8.29 13.42
C GLY A 380 -9.59 -9.05 13.62
N ILE A 381 -9.62 -10.06 14.51
CA ILE A 381 -10.84 -10.80 14.84
C ILE A 381 -11.87 -9.87 15.50
N ASN A 382 -11.43 -9.02 16.44
CA ASN A 382 -12.34 -8.05 17.08
C ASN A 382 -12.94 -7.08 16.06
N THR A 383 -12.12 -6.54 15.15
CA THR A 383 -12.58 -5.63 14.09
C THR A 383 -13.56 -6.34 13.14
N LEU A 384 -13.27 -7.59 12.76
CA LEU A 384 -14.18 -8.38 11.94
C LEU A 384 -15.50 -8.65 12.66
N SER A 385 -15.45 -8.97 13.95
CA SER A 385 -16.65 -9.18 14.76
C SER A 385 -17.50 -7.92 14.85
N GLN A 386 -16.88 -6.75 15.07
CA GLN A 386 -17.59 -5.47 15.10
C GLN A 386 -18.25 -5.15 13.75
N LEU A 387 -17.58 -5.43 12.65
CA LEU A 387 -18.14 -5.26 11.30
C LEU A 387 -19.39 -6.13 11.08
N LEU A 388 -19.46 -7.30 11.73
CA LEU A 388 -20.61 -8.22 11.70
C LEU A 388 -21.64 -7.96 12.82
N GLY A 389 -21.50 -6.85 13.57
CA GLY A 389 -22.41 -6.46 14.65
C GLY A 389 -22.20 -7.23 15.96
N GLY A 390 -21.06 -7.95 16.09
CA GLY A 390 -20.69 -8.69 17.31
C GLY A 390 -19.60 -7.97 18.13
N ASN A 391 -19.17 -8.60 19.22
CA ASN A 391 -18.07 -8.12 20.08
C ASN A 391 -17.20 -9.28 20.56
N LEU A 392 -16.73 -10.11 19.63
CA LEU A 392 -15.82 -11.22 19.95
C LEU A 392 -14.44 -10.67 20.29
N LEU A 393 -13.86 -11.07 21.39
CA LEU A 393 -12.58 -10.60 21.91
C LEU A 393 -12.53 -9.09 22.27
N GLY A 394 -13.67 -8.42 22.45
CA GLY A 394 -13.71 -7.00 22.79
C GLY A 394 -12.95 -6.65 24.07
N ASP A 395 -13.12 -7.44 25.14
CA ASP A 395 -12.39 -7.23 26.40
C ASP A 395 -10.88 -7.41 26.23
N THR A 396 -10.46 -8.42 25.45
CA THR A 396 -9.05 -8.68 25.16
C THR A 396 -8.46 -7.56 24.29
N ALA A 397 -9.20 -7.09 23.29
CA ALA A 397 -8.80 -5.98 22.45
C ALA A 397 -8.68 -4.67 23.25
N THR A 398 -9.61 -4.44 24.18
CA THR A 398 -9.56 -3.29 25.11
C THR A 398 -8.33 -3.38 26.02
N TRP A 399 -8.02 -4.55 26.56
CA TRP A 399 -6.81 -4.77 27.36
C TRP A 399 -5.53 -4.50 26.52
N ILE A 400 -5.46 -4.99 25.27
CA ILE A 400 -4.35 -4.67 24.35
C ILE A 400 -4.27 -3.15 24.11
N GLY A 401 -5.39 -2.45 24.07
CA GLY A 401 -5.48 -0.99 23.98
C GLY A 401 -4.83 -0.24 25.14
N THR A 402 -4.49 -0.92 26.26
CA THR A 402 -3.73 -0.36 27.38
C THR A 402 -2.22 -0.51 27.22
N PHE A 403 -1.76 -1.22 26.20
CA PHE A 403 -0.33 -1.44 25.97
C PHE A 403 0.39 -0.12 25.61
N PRO A 404 1.69 -0.02 25.90
CA PRO A 404 2.47 1.13 25.47
C PRO A 404 2.33 1.36 23.97
N LEU A 405 2.23 2.63 23.57
CA LEU A 405 2.06 3.07 22.19
C LEU A 405 0.69 2.75 21.54
N ALA A 406 -0.27 2.17 22.27
CA ALA A 406 -1.61 1.87 21.74
C ALA A 406 -2.35 3.14 21.29
N THR A 407 -2.16 4.28 21.97
CA THR A 407 -2.72 5.58 21.57
C THR A 407 -2.26 6.04 20.18
N TYR A 408 -1.16 5.47 19.69
CA TYR A 408 -0.61 5.72 18.36
C TYR A 408 -0.95 4.60 17.34
N GLY A 409 -1.73 3.58 17.75
CA GLY A 409 -2.02 2.42 16.89
C GLY A 409 -0.84 1.45 16.75
N LEU A 410 0.09 1.48 17.70
CA LEU A 410 1.35 0.73 17.70
C LEU A 410 1.44 -0.25 18.89
N GLU A 411 0.30 -0.71 19.36
CA GLU A 411 0.16 -1.65 20.49
C GLU A 411 0.91 -2.98 20.30
N TRP A 412 1.17 -3.34 19.06
CA TRP A 412 1.89 -4.57 18.70
C TRP A 412 3.41 -4.48 18.87
N ILE A 413 4.00 -3.28 18.95
CA ILE A 413 5.47 -3.09 18.99
C ILE A 413 6.07 -3.77 20.22
N VAL A 414 5.56 -3.49 21.41
CA VAL A 414 6.12 -4.05 22.66
C VAL A 414 6.03 -5.57 22.68
N PRO A 415 4.89 -6.22 22.37
CA PRO A 415 4.82 -7.68 22.23
C PRO A 415 5.77 -8.26 21.17
N THR A 416 6.00 -7.54 20.06
CA THR A 416 6.97 -7.93 19.03
C THR A 416 8.39 -8.06 19.59
N PHE A 417 8.86 -7.00 20.27
CA PHE A 417 10.21 -7.02 20.86
C PHE A 417 10.32 -7.97 22.04
N ALA A 418 9.27 -8.10 22.87
CA ALA A 418 9.22 -9.07 23.94
C ALA A 418 9.30 -10.50 23.42
N GLY A 419 8.53 -10.83 22.40
CA GLY A 419 8.59 -12.13 21.74
C GLY A 419 9.97 -12.41 21.14
N ALA A 420 10.53 -11.46 20.42
CA ALA A 420 11.88 -11.56 19.89
C ALA A 420 12.91 -11.85 20.98
N LEU A 421 12.86 -11.13 22.10
CA LEU A 421 13.78 -11.30 23.22
C LEU A 421 13.62 -12.68 23.90
N ILE A 422 12.39 -13.10 24.17
CA ILE A 422 12.08 -14.40 24.78
C ILE A 422 12.65 -15.54 23.93
N PHE A 423 12.39 -15.51 22.61
CA PHE A 423 12.87 -16.55 21.69
C PHE A 423 14.38 -16.49 21.49
N THR A 424 15.00 -15.30 21.54
CA THR A 424 16.47 -15.17 21.53
C THR A 424 17.09 -15.84 22.74
N ILE A 425 16.56 -15.59 23.96
CA ILE A 425 17.04 -16.21 25.20
C ILE A 425 16.81 -17.73 25.15
N ALA A 426 15.63 -18.18 24.73
CA ALA A 426 15.32 -19.58 24.59
C ALA A 426 16.30 -20.29 23.64
N THR A 427 16.63 -19.66 22.51
CA THR A 427 17.60 -20.22 21.56
C THR A 427 19.02 -20.29 22.15
N ALA A 428 19.43 -19.27 22.90
CA ALA A 428 20.75 -19.26 23.55
C ALA A 428 20.88 -20.40 24.56
N ILE A 429 19.78 -20.78 25.25
CA ILE A 429 19.75 -21.88 26.24
C ILE A 429 19.66 -23.25 25.54
N VAL A 430 18.73 -23.42 24.60
CA VAL A 430 18.39 -24.72 23.99
C VAL A 430 19.36 -25.08 22.86
N LYS A 431 20.05 -24.08 22.25
CA LYS A 431 20.94 -24.25 21.08
C LYS A 431 20.32 -25.12 19.98
N PRO A 432 19.12 -24.79 19.48
CA PRO A 432 18.52 -25.54 18.39
C PRO A 432 19.41 -25.47 17.14
N LYS A 433 19.30 -26.49 16.29
CA LYS A 433 19.99 -26.51 14.99
C LYS A 433 19.53 -25.30 14.17
N GLN A 434 20.46 -24.45 13.76
CA GLN A 434 20.15 -23.35 12.85
C GLN A 434 19.67 -23.90 11.51
N LEU A 435 18.70 -23.25 10.90
CA LEU A 435 18.24 -23.60 9.55
C LEU A 435 19.38 -23.25 8.57
N GLU A 436 20.06 -24.26 8.03
CA GLU A 436 20.97 -24.07 6.89
C GLU A 436 20.14 -23.84 5.65
N PHE A 437 20.31 -22.67 5.04
CA PHE A 437 19.64 -22.29 3.80
C PHE A 437 20.65 -22.43 2.65
N ASP A 438 20.48 -23.48 1.84
CA ASP A 438 21.16 -23.64 0.55
C ASP A 438 20.62 -22.64 -0.50
#